data_88d901f465a930934d1119c87053da15
#
_entry.id   88d901f465a930934d1119c87053da15
#
_cell.length_a   1.000
_cell.length_b   1.000
_cell.length_c   1.000
_cell.angle_alpha   90.00
_cell.angle_beta   90.00
_cell.angle_gamma   90.00
#
_symmetry.space_group_name_H-M   'P 1'
#
loop_
_entity.id
_entity.type
_entity.pdbx_description
1 polymer ?
#
loop_
_entity_poly.entity_id
_entity_poly.type
_entity_poly.pdbx_seq_one_letter_code
_entity_poly.pdbx_strand_id
1 'polypeptide(L)'
;MVERAVTDTFVDLGPKGDSRGDQLTFANPVYNRTNSTKVGRDQGSCVRTVVGKAWQCSFTTWLAKGSLVVEGPFYDTRDSVLAITGGTGSYSRARGVMHLHARNAKGTLFAFRFTVQN
;
A
#
# COMPACT_ATOMS: atom_id res chain seq x y z
N MET A 1 1.64 11.04 -3.70
CA MET A 1 2.26 10.12 -4.67
C MET A 1 1.21 9.18 -5.22
N VAL A 2 1.49 8.59 -6.37
CA VAL A 2 0.55 7.68 -7.04
C VAL A 2 1.22 6.34 -7.28
N GLU A 3 0.66 5.28 -6.71
CA GLU A 3 1.06 3.92 -7.04
C GLU A 3 0.29 3.45 -8.27
N ARG A 4 1.00 2.90 -9.25
CA ARG A 4 0.38 2.18 -10.36
C ARG A 4 0.38 0.70 -10.04
N ALA A 5 -0.79 0.15 -9.72
CA ALA A 5 -0.96 -1.23 -9.28
C ALA A 5 -0.96 -2.17 -10.49
N VAL A 6 0.21 -2.46 -11.01
CA VAL A 6 0.39 -3.25 -12.25
C VAL A 6 0.84 -4.69 -12.01
N THR A 7 1.22 -5.04 -10.78
CA THR A 7 1.73 -6.39 -10.45
C THR A 7 0.88 -7.12 -9.42
N ASP A 8 -0.22 -6.54 -8.97
CA ASP A 8 -1.03 -7.11 -7.90
C ASP A 8 -1.44 -8.55 -8.24
N THR A 9 -1.11 -9.47 -7.34
CA THR A 9 -1.36 -10.90 -7.51
C THR A 9 -2.12 -11.42 -6.31
N PHE A 10 -3.26 -12.06 -6.58
CA PHE A 10 -4.10 -12.67 -5.55
C PHE A 10 -3.79 -14.17 -5.46
N VAL A 11 -3.62 -14.66 -4.23
CA VAL A 11 -3.47 -16.09 -3.94
C VAL A 11 -4.73 -16.53 -3.20
N ASP A 12 -5.53 -17.36 -3.87
CA ASP A 12 -6.80 -17.86 -3.35
C ASP A 12 -6.52 -19.10 -2.48
N LEU A 13 -6.62 -18.92 -1.16
CA LEU A 13 -6.37 -19.97 -0.18
C LEU A 13 -7.68 -20.41 0.48
N GLY A 14 -7.74 -21.68 0.91
CA GLY A 14 -8.94 -22.23 1.54
C GLY A 14 -10.11 -22.36 0.54
N PRO A 15 -11.34 -22.03 0.94
CA PRO A 15 -12.49 -22.09 0.04
C PRO A 15 -12.28 -21.20 -1.19
N LYS A 16 -12.71 -21.70 -2.35
CA LYS A 16 -12.58 -20.98 -3.61
C LYS A 16 -13.29 -19.63 -3.55
N GLY A 17 -12.67 -18.61 -4.12
CA GLY A 17 -13.18 -17.24 -4.13
C GLY A 17 -12.67 -16.42 -2.96
N ASP A 18 -13.33 -15.29 -2.69
CA ASP A 18 -12.94 -14.37 -1.62
C ASP A 18 -13.14 -15.04 -0.26
N SER A 19 -12.03 -15.33 0.41
CA SER A 19 -12.05 -16.01 1.70
C SER A 19 -10.99 -15.46 2.63
N ARG A 20 -11.26 -15.53 3.92
CA ARG A 20 -10.32 -15.11 4.95
C ARG A 20 -9.04 -15.94 4.84
N GLY A 21 -7.90 -15.25 4.86
CA GLY A 21 -6.59 -15.87 4.69
C GLY A 21 -6.02 -15.75 3.29
N ASP A 22 -6.81 -15.35 2.29
CA ASP A 22 -6.28 -15.07 0.96
C ASP A 22 -5.18 -14.02 1.03
N GLN A 23 -4.24 -14.09 0.10
CA GLN A 23 -3.11 -13.18 0.05
C GLN A 23 -3.16 -12.30 -1.20
N LEU A 24 -2.67 -11.09 -1.04
CA LEU A 24 -2.39 -10.15 -2.12
C LEU A 24 -0.93 -9.78 -2.01
N THR A 25 -0.17 -9.97 -3.09
CA THR A 25 1.24 -9.53 -3.15
C THR A 25 1.41 -8.53 -4.27
N PHE A 26 2.35 -7.61 -4.10
CA PHE A 26 2.60 -6.59 -5.11
C PHE A 26 4.02 -6.03 -5.01
N ALA A 27 4.51 -5.55 -6.17
CA ALA A 27 5.74 -4.77 -6.29
C ALA A 27 5.52 -3.78 -7.44
N ASN A 28 5.24 -2.54 -7.11
CA ASN A 28 4.68 -1.57 -8.05
C ASN A 28 5.52 -0.29 -8.14
N PRO A 29 5.50 0.40 -9.30
CA PRO A 29 6.11 1.72 -9.41
C PRO A 29 5.25 2.78 -8.71
N VAL A 30 5.93 3.77 -8.14
CA VAL A 30 5.29 4.92 -7.47
C VAL A 30 5.69 6.18 -8.21
N TYR A 31 4.69 7.00 -8.53
CA TYR A 31 4.85 8.23 -9.29
C TYR A 31 4.58 9.45 -8.43
N ASN A 32 4.95 10.61 -8.94
CA ASN A 32 4.66 11.88 -8.26
C ASN A 32 3.15 12.13 -8.21
N ARG A 33 2.75 13.22 -7.53
CA ARG A 33 1.34 13.55 -7.33
C ARG A 33 0.55 13.69 -8.63
N THR A 34 1.18 14.16 -9.70
CA THR A 34 0.55 14.32 -11.00
C THR A 34 0.61 13.05 -11.86
N ASN A 35 1.16 11.96 -11.33
CA ASN A 35 1.28 10.68 -12.02
C ASN A 35 2.08 10.78 -13.33
N SER A 36 3.08 11.66 -13.36
CA SER A 36 3.86 11.95 -14.57
C SER A 36 5.31 11.46 -14.51
N THR A 37 5.91 11.44 -13.32
CA THR A 37 7.33 11.08 -13.14
C THR A 37 7.45 10.02 -12.05
N LYS A 38 8.14 8.93 -12.36
CA LYS A 38 8.42 7.87 -11.39
C LYS A 38 9.36 8.40 -10.32
N VAL A 39 8.97 8.27 -9.05
CA VAL A 39 9.76 8.74 -7.90
C VAL A 39 10.20 7.61 -6.97
N GLY A 40 9.70 6.39 -7.17
CA GLY A 40 10.05 5.28 -6.32
C GLY A 40 9.33 4.00 -6.72
N ARG A 41 9.32 3.07 -5.78
CA ARG A 41 8.64 1.78 -5.94
C ARG A 41 8.18 1.29 -4.58
N ASP A 42 7.24 0.36 -4.57
CA ASP A 42 6.83 -0.30 -3.35
C ASP A 42 6.83 -1.82 -3.53
N GLN A 43 6.79 -2.51 -2.42
CA GLN A 43 6.50 -3.94 -2.41
C GLN A 43 5.93 -4.35 -1.06
N GLY A 44 5.09 -5.36 -1.07
CA GLY A 44 4.54 -5.88 0.15
C GLY A 44 3.43 -6.89 -0.08
N SER A 45 2.66 -7.10 0.97
CA SER A 45 1.59 -8.08 0.96
C SER A 45 0.45 -7.69 1.87
N CYS A 46 -0.70 -8.28 1.61
CA CYS A 46 -1.88 -8.15 2.43
C CYS A 46 -2.49 -9.53 2.64
N VAL A 47 -3.18 -9.69 3.77
CA VAL A 47 -3.96 -10.89 4.07
C VAL A 47 -5.42 -10.48 4.22
N ARG A 48 -6.33 -11.23 3.57
CA ARG A 48 -7.76 -10.98 3.71
C ARG A 48 -8.20 -11.27 5.13
N THR A 49 -8.69 -10.27 5.84
CA THR A 49 -9.14 -10.40 7.22
C THR A 49 -10.66 -10.40 7.34
N VAL A 50 -11.34 -9.61 6.51
CA VAL A 50 -12.80 -9.54 6.48
C VAL A 50 -13.26 -9.64 5.04
N VAL A 51 -13.93 -10.73 4.71
CA VAL A 51 -14.41 -11.00 3.34
C VAL A 51 -15.28 -9.85 2.84
N GLY A 52 -14.97 -9.35 1.64
CA GLY A 52 -15.68 -8.25 0.99
C GLY A 52 -15.49 -6.89 1.64
N LYS A 53 -14.63 -6.75 2.65
CA LYS A 53 -14.50 -5.48 3.40
C LYS A 53 -13.08 -5.01 3.60
N ALA A 54 -12.15 -5.87 4.08
CA ALA A 54 -10.85 -5.40 4.53
C ALA A 54 -9.74 -6.45 4.35
N TRP A 55 -8.54 -5.92 4.12
CA TRP A 55 -7.26 -6.61 4.15
C TRP A 55 -6.40 -6.00 5.24
N GLN A 56 -5.46 -6.78 5.78
CA GLN A 56 -4.37 -6.25 6.61
C GLN A 56 -3.11 -6.27 5.76
N CYS A 57 -2.47 -5.10 5.61
CA CYS A 57 -1.33 -4.92 4.72
C CYS A 57 -0.08 -4.50 5.48
N SER A 58 1.07 -4.88 4.90
CA SER A 58 2.38 -4.37 5.30
C SER A 58 3.21 -4.20 4.04
N PHE A 59 3.75 -2.99 3.81
CA PHE A 59 4.58 -2.77 2.63
C PHE A 59 5.58 -1.64 2.83
N THR A 60 6.61 -1.67 1.99
CA THR A 60 7.70 -0.70 1.98
C THR A 60 7.65 0.12 0.70
N THR A 61 7.80 1.43 0.84
CA THR A 61 7.94 2.35 -0.30
C THR A 61 9.34 2.93 -0.29
N TRP A 62 10.08 2.72 -1.37
CA TRP A 62 11.43 3.29 -1.55
C TRP A 62 11.34 4.58 -2.33
N LEU A 63 11.96 5.61 -1.79
CA LEU A 63 12.08 6.93 -2.38
C LEU A 63 13.57 7.30 -2.47
N ALA A 64 13.89 8.45 -3.07
CA ALA A 64 15.28 8.86 -3.29
C ALA A 64 16.10 8.93 -1.99
N LYS A 65 15.48 9.32 -0.87
CA LYS A 65 16.19 9.54 0.40
C LYS A 65 16.12 8.37 1.37
N GLY A 66 15.44 7.30 1.00
CA GLY A 66 15.27 6.13 1.87
C GLY A 66 13.91 5.49 1.67
N SER A 67 13.51 4.67 2.63
CA SER A 67 12.23 3.96 2.55
C SER A 67 11.33 4.29 3.73
N LEU A 68 10.02 4.11 3.50
CA LEU A 68 8.98 4.19 4.52
C LEU A 68 8.27 2.85 4.59
N VAL A 69 8.05 2.35 5.79
CA VAL A 69 7.32 1.10 6.03
C VAL A 69 5.98 1.45 6.66
N VAL A 70 4.91 0.92 6.10
CA VAL A 70 3.56 1.12 6.62
C VAL A 70 2.87 -0.21 6.90
N GLU A 71 1.99 -0.18 7.89
CA GLU A 71 1.15 -1.33 8.26
C GLU A 71 -0.24 -0.85 8.62
N GLY A 72 -1.25 -1.60 8.23
CA GLY A 72 -2.62 -1.28 8.58
C GLY A 72 -3.63 -1.84 7.60
N PRO A 73 -4.89 -1.40 7.74
CA PRO A 73 -5.97 -1.91 6.91
C PRO A 73 -5.95 -1.33 5.50
N PHE A 74 -6.42 -2.14 4.56
CA PHE A 74 -6.82 -1.68 3.23
C PHE A 74 -8.28 -2.09 3.04
N TYR A 75 -9.15 -1.09 2.88
CA TYR A 75 -10.58 -1.31 2.75
C TYR A 75 -11.01 -1.39 1.30
N ASP A 76 -11.95 -2.28 0.99
CA ASP A 76 -12.43 -2.51 -0.37
C ASP A 76 -13.13 -1.28 -0.97
N THR A 77 -13.90 -0.54 -0.15
CA THR A 77 -14.80 0.49 -0.66
C THR A 77 -14.65 1.85 -0.01
N ARG A 78 -13.61 2.07 0.78
CA ARG A 78 -13.33 3.37 1.41
C ARG A 78 -11.84 3.60 1.57
N ASP A 79 -11.46 4.84 1.86
CA ASP A 79 -10.09 5.21 2.13
C ASP A 79 -9.55 4.50 3.38
N SER A 80 -8.25 4.32 3.41
CA SER A 80 -7.55 3.68 4.51
C SER A 80 -6.50 4.61 5.10
N VAL A 81 -6.23 4.43 6.39
CA VAL A 81 -5.11 5.08 7.07
C VAL A 81 -4.23 3.98 7.65
N LEU A 82 -2.98 3.95 7.22
CA LEU A 82 -1.99 3.00 7.70
C LEU A 82 -0.97 3.73 8.56
N ALA A 83 -0.45 3.04 9.56
CA ALA A 83 0.60 3.61 10.41
C ALA A 83 1.95 3.51 9.71
N ILE A 84 2.75 4.57 9.79
CA ILE A 84 4.17 4.51 9.43
C ILE A 84 4.88 3.89 10.63
N THR A 85 5.42 2.69 10.45
CA THR A 85 6.04 1.93 11.53
C THR A 85 7.55 2.05 11.57
N GLY A 86 8.14 2.62 10.52
CA GLY A 86 9.57 2.84 10.44
C GLY A 86 10.02 3.21 9.05
N GLY A 87 11.30 3.11 8.82
CA GLY A 87 11.90 3.41 7.54
C GLY A 87 13.40 3.23 7.55
N THR A 88 14.04 3.62 6.45
CA THR A 88 15.50 3.60 6.32
C THR A 88 16.00 4.92 5.74
N GLY A 89 17.32 5.12 5.80
CA GLY A 89 17.93 6.34 5.29
C GLY A 89 17.44 7.57 6.05
N SER A 90 17.01 8.60 5.34
CA SER A 90 16.46 9.81 5.93
C SER A 90 15.19 9.57 6.74
N TYR A 91 14.54 8.42 6.56
CA TYR A 91 13.30 8.05 7.25
C TYR A 91 13.50 7.03 8.37
N SER A 92 14.73 6.84 8.84
CA SER A 92 15.05 5.80 9.83
C SER A 92 14.30 5.96 11.17
N ARG A 93 13.86 7.16 11.48
CA ARG A 93 13.06 7.45 12.70
C ARG A 93 11.62 7.83 12.38
N ALA A 94 11.17 7.59 11.15
CA ALA A 94 9.86 8.05 10.72
C ALA A 94 8.75 7.38 11.53
N ARG A 95 7.78 8.19 11.89
CA ARG A 95 6.48 7.80 12.46
C ARG A 95 5.42 8.67 11.82
N GLY A 96 4.19 8.31 11.95
CA GLY A 96 3.08 9.05 11.39
C GLY A 96 2.10 8.14 10.69
N VAL A 97 1.45 8.65 9.65
CA VAL A 97 0.42 7.92 8.93
C VAL A 97 0.58 8.07 7.42
N MET A 98 0.04 7.10 6.70
CA MET A 98 -0.14 7.18 5.25
C MET A 98 -1.64 7.05 4.95
N HIS A 99 -2.17 8.06 4.28
CA HIS A 99 -3.53 8.02 3.76
C HIS A 99 -3.52 7.38 2.38
N LEU A 100 -4.35 6.38 2.19
CA LEU A 100 -4.46 5.61 0.96
C LEU A 100 -5.85 5.77 0.38
N HIS A 101 -5.92 6.24 -0.88
CA HIS A 101 -7.15 6.52 -1.59
C HIS A 101 -7.11 5.89 -2.98
N ALA A 102 -8.14 5.12 -3.33
CA ALA A 102 -8.28 4.58 -4.69
C ALA A 102 -8.71 5.70 -5.62
N ARG A 103 -7.91 5.96 -6.67
CA ARG A 103 -8.18 7.03 -7.64
C ARG A 103 -9.10 6.60 -8.76
N ASN A 104 -9.32 5.30 -8.93
CA ASN A 104 -10.25 4.76 -9.91
C ASN A 104 -10.97 3.53 -9.37
N ALA A 105 -12.09 3.18 -9.99
CA ALA A 105 -12.88 2.02 -9.60
C ALA A 105 -12.23 0.69 -9.95
N LYS A 106 -11.28 0.68 -10.92
CA LYS A 106 -10.59 -0.53 -11.36
C LYS A 106 -9.54 -1.01 -10.36
N GLY A 107 -9.15 -0.16 -9.39
CA GLY A 107 -8.09 -0.51 -8.45
C GLY A 107 -6.70 -0.58 -9.08
N THR A 108 -6.42 0.25 -10.06
CA THR A 108 -5.13 0.31 -10.75
C THR A 108 -4.30 1.54 -10.40
N LEU A 109 -4.92 2.54 -9.75
CA LEU A 109 -4.25 3.77 -9.32
C LEU A 109 -4.65 4.07 -7.89
N PHE A 110 -3.64 4.25 -7.03
CA PHE A 110 -3.83 4.60 -5.63
C PHE A 110 -3.03 5.85 -5.27
N ALA A 111 -3.66 6.77 -4.55
CA ALA A 111 -2.96 7.92 -4.00
C ALA A 111 -2.41 7.59 -2.62
N PHE A 112 -1.14 7.84 -2.41
CA PHE A 112 -0.45 7.74 -1.13
C PHE A 112 -0.13 9.15 -0.63
N ARG A 113 -0.59 9.48 0.57
CA ARG A 113 -0.21 10.73 1.22
C ARG A 113 0.43 10.41 2.56
N PHE A 114 1.74 10.58 2.63
CA PHE A 114 2.51 10.37 3.85
C PHE A 114 2.53 11.65 4.69
N THR A 115 2.20 11.51 5.96
CA THR A 115 2.40 12.55 6.97
C THR A 115 3.44 12.02 7.94
N VAL A 116 4.66 12.50 7.77
CA VAL A 116 5.84 11.92 8.43
C VAL A 116 6.29 12.82 9.57
N GLN A 117 6.51 12.21 10.72
CA GLN A 117 7.19 12.81 11.86
C GLN A 117 8.54 12.10 12.04
N ASN A 118 9.58 12.89 12.21
CA ASN A 118 10.94 12.38 12.43
C ASN A 118 11.43 12.69 13.82
#